data_a586b9851ebbeff365a2533dd8724044
#
_entry.id   a586b9851ebbeff365a2533dd8724044
#
_cell.length_a   1.000
_cell.length_b   1.000
_cell.length_c   1.000
_cell.angle_alpha   90.00
_cell.angle_beta   90.00
_cell.angle_gamma   90.00
#
_symmetry.space_group_name_H-M   'P 1'
#
loop_
_entity.id
_entity.type
_entity.pdbx_description
1 polymer ?
#
loop_
_entity_poly.entity_id
_entity_poly.type
_entity_poly.pdbx_seq_one_letter_code
_entity_poly.pdbx_strand_id
1 'polypeptide(L)'
;MAYDGLFTKKIIESLQFLVTGRIHKINQPENDTIIMIIRQNRKNHHLLLSIHPNFSRMHLTNKKYDNPFDPPMFARVFRKHLEGGFIENIRQIGNDRRVEIDIKSKDEIGDTMHRTIILEIMGKHSNLILVDENRKIIEGFKHLTPNTNQYRTVMPGFEYEAPPSQNKLNPYEISGQEALKYIDFNSGKISKQLINSFEGFSPLITNEIVSRRQFMTQDTLPEAYDEVMAETQLSPTPVFHKNHETGKEDFYFMKLNQFYDDVVEYDSLNDLLDRYYDARGERERVKQRANDLVRFVQQQLQKQQNKLSKLIDEYESAKDKETQQLYGELITANIYRIKQGDESVTALNYYTGEEVTIPLNPTKSPSVNAQYYYKQYNRLKTREHELDHQIQLTKENIDYFSNIEQQLEHITVDDIDDIRDELADQGFMKQRKNTKKKKNAQIQLQTYRSSDGDTILVGKNNKQNDYLTNKKAQKSHIWFHTKDIPGSHVVILNDSPSDETIKEAAMLAGYFSKAGNSGQIPVDYTEIRNVHKPSGAKPGFVTYDNQKTLYATPDYDKIQQMKES
;
A
#
# COMPACT_ATOMS: atom_id res chain seq x y z
N MET A 1 -19.16 -14.08 6.30
CA MET A 1 -19.04 -13.13 5.19
C MET A 1 -20.46 -12.82 4.74
N ALA A 2 -20.85 -11.54 4.76
CA ALA A 2 -22.22 -11.12 4.41
C ALA A 2 -22.59 -11.41 2.94
N TYR A 3 -21.62 -11.39 2.05
CA TYR A 3 -21.79 -11.81 0.65
C TYR A 3 -21.69 -13.34 0.56
N ASP A 4 -22.76 -14.03 0.93
CA ASP A 4 -22.90 -15.49 0.92
C ASP A 4 -23.64 -16.00 -0.33
N GLY A 5 -23.98 -17.30 -0.36
CA GLY A 5 -24.66 -17.89 -1.50
C GLY A 5 -26.08 -17.36 -1.69
N LEU A 6 -26.80 -17.10 -0.61
CA LEU A 6 -28.17 -16.54 -0.68
C LEU A 6 -28.14 -15.07 -1.14
N PHE A 7 -27.17 -14.30 -0.68
CA PHE A 7 -26.94 -12.93 -1.16
C PHE A 7 -26.58 -12.92 -2.65
N THR A 8 -25.71 -13.86 -3.07
CA THR A 8 -25.33 -14.03 -4.49
C THR A 8 -26.55 -14.28 -5.37
N LYS A 9 -27.49 -15.13 -4.91
CA LYS A 9 -28.76 -15.39 -5.61
C LYS A 9 -29.55 -14.10 -5.83
N LYS A 10 -29.72 -13.29 -4.79
CA LYS A 10 -30.46 -12.02 -4.87
C LYS A 10 -29.78 -10.99 -5.79
N ILE A 11 -28.47 -10.93 -5.78
CA ILE A 11 -27.73 -10.08 -6.74
C ILE A 11 -27.99 -10.55 -8.17
N ILE A 12 -27.90 -11.85 -8.46
CA ILE A 12 -28.13 -12.39 -9.80
C ILE A 12 -29.56 -12.13 -10.26
N GLU A 13 -30.55 -12.32 -9.38
CA GLU A 13 -31.96 -11.97 -9.66
C GLU A 13 -32.08 -10.48 -10.08
N SER A 14 -31.41 -9.59 -9.38
CA SER A 14 -31.40 -8.14 -9.67
C SER A 14 -30.67 -7.77 -10.97
N LEU A 15 -29.81 -8.65 -11.49
CA LEU A 15 -29.01 -8.43 -12.70
C LEU A 15 -29.60 -9.07 -13.95
N GLN A 16 -30.71 -9.82 -13.86
CA GLN A 16 -31.33 -10.51 -15.00
C GLN A 16 -31.74 -9.58 -16.15
N PHE A 17 -32.04 -8.31 -15.86
CA PHE A 17 -32.35 -7.32 -16.89
C PHE A 17 -31.15 -7.00 -17.82
N LEU A 18 -29.92 -7.38 -17.44
CA LEU A 18 -28.73 -7.23 -18.29
C LEU A 18 -28.64 -8.29 -19.39
N VAL A 19 -29.45 -9.34 -19.32
CA VAL A 19 -29.55 -10.34 -20.39
C VAL A 19 -30.00 -9.65 -21.68
N THR A 20 -29.45 -10.03 -22.82
CA THR A 20 -29.50 -9.35 -24.12
C THR A 20 -28.73 -8.02 -24.19
N GLY A 21 -28.12 -7.56 -23.11
CA GLY A 21 -27.29 -6.36 -23.10
C GLY A 21 -25.98 -6.55 -23.85
N ARG A 22 -25.55 -5.51 -24.56
CA ARG A 22 -24.31 -5.51 -25.32
C ARG A 22 -23.13 -5.01 -24.46
N ILE A 23 -22.06 -5.76 -24.40
CA ILE A 23 -20.80 -5.36 -23.75
C ILE A 23 -20.14 -4.29 -24.64
N HIS A 24 -20.12 -3.06 -24.12
CA HIS A 24 -19.57 -1.91 -24.85
C HIS A 24 -18.07 -1.72 -24.59
N LYS A 25 -17.63 -1.88 -23.33
CA LYS A 25 -16.24 -1.67 -22.92
C LYS A 25 -15.91 -2.47 -21.68
N ILE A 26 -14.66 -2.91 -21.59
CA ILE A 26 -14.13 -3.62 -20.40
C ILE A 26 -12.91 -2.87 -19.89
N ASN A 27 -12.91 -2.56 -18.61
CA ASN A 27 -11.83 -1.87 -17.91
C ASN A 27 -11.34 -2.69 -16.71
N GLN A 28 -10.06 -2.54 -16.39
CA GLN A 28 -9.46 -3.08 -15.18
C GLN A 28 -8.80 -1.94 -14.41
N PRO A 29 -9.57 -1.26 -13.54
CA PRO A 29 -9.06 -0.10 -12.79
C PRO A 29 -8.07 -0.50 -11.70
N GLU A 30 -8.21 -1.69 -11.14
CA GLU A 30 -7.40 -2.24 -10.04
C GLU A 30 -6.90 -3.64 -10.40
N ASN A 31 -5.88 -4.10 -9.68
CA ASN A 31 -5.24 -5.40 -9.97
C ASN A 31 -6.17 -6.61 -9.84
N ASP A 32 -7.32 -6.47 -9.19
CA ASP A 32 -8.25 -7.55 -8.85
C ASP A 32 -9.72 -7.21 -9.16
N THR A 33 -9.95 -6.20 -9.97
CA THR A 33 -11.29 -5.70 -10.28
C THR A 33 -11.46 -5.43 -11.77
N ILE A 34 -12.50 -6.00 -12.37
CA ILE A 34 -12.95 -5.74 -13.75
C ILE A 34 -14.26 -4.97 -13.69
N ILE A 35 -14.42 -3.99 -14.57
CA ILE A 35 -15.67 -3.27 -14.80
C ILE A 35 -16.06 -3.45 -16.26
N MET A 36 -17.24 -4.08 -16.46
CA MET A 36 -17.84 -4.24 -17.78
C MET A 36 -18.93 -3.18 -17.97
N ILE A 37 -18.80 -2.36 -19.00
CA ILE A 37 -19.83 -1.40 -19.38
C ILE A 37 -20.77 -2.10 -20.34
N ILE A 38 -22.01 -2.34 -19.89
CA ILE A 38 -23.05 -3.07 -20.62
C ILE A 38 -24.13 -2.08 -21.02
N ARG A 39 -24.43 -2.01 -22.31
CA ARG A 39 -25.52 -1.20 -22.83
C ARG A 39 -26.78 -2.02 -22.90
N GLN A 40 -27.75 -1.65 -22.08
CA GLN A 40 -29.08 -2.28 -22.03
C GLN A 40 -30.15 -1.20 -21.84
N ASN A 41 -31.30 -1.35 -22.48
CA ASN A 41 -32.40 -0.38 -22.42
C ASN A 41 -31.95 1.08 -22.66
N ARG A 42 -31.06 1.30 -23.66
CA ARG A 42 -30.49 2.60 -24.03
C ARG A 42 -29.62 3.26 -22.96
N LYS A 43 -29.33 2.59 -21.83
CA LYS A 43 -28.48 3.05 -20.73
C LYS A 43 -27.21 2.21 -20.64
N ASN A 44 -26.16 2.80 -20.14
CA ASN A 44 -24.92 2.08 -19.81
C ASN A 44 -24.94 1.70 -18.32
N HIS A 45 -24.75 0.42 -18.06
CA HIS A 45 -24.65 -0.15 -16.73
C HIS A 45 -23.22 -0.63 -16.49
N HIS A 46 -22.66 -0.34 -15.33
CA HIS A 46 -21.29 -0.71 -14.98
C HIS A 46 -21.34 -1.93 -14.07
N LEU A 47 -21.11 -3.12 -14.61
CA LEU A 47 -21.01 -4.35 -13.85
C LEU A 47 -19.58 -4.52 -13.31
N LEU A 48 -19.44 -4.49 -12.00
CA LEU A 48 -18.19 -4.69 -11.28
C LEU A 48 -18.05 -6.16 -10.90
N LEU A 49 -16.91 -6.76 -11.26
CA LEU A 49 -16.47 -8.11 -10.89
C LEU A 49 -15.16 -7.97 -10.12
N SER A 50 -15.16 -8.27 -8.82
CA SER A 50 -13.95 -8.20 -7.99
C SER A 50 -13.60 -9.56 -7.42
N ILE A 51 -12.31 -9.91 -7.51
CA ILE A 51 -11.72 -11.10 -6.90
C ILE A 51 -10.79 -10.74 -5.74
N HIS A 52 -10.97 -9.54 -5.17
CA HIS A 52 -10.18 -9.08 -4.02
C HIS A 52 -10.32 -10.07 -2.85
N PRO A 53 -9.23 -10.46 -2.17
CA PRO A 53 -9.26 -11.49 -1.12
C PRO A 53 -10.30 -11.27 -0.03
N ASN A 54 -10.54 -10.02 0.36
CA ASN A 54 -11.46 -9.65 1.43
C ASN A 54 -12.81 -9.09 0.93
N PHE A 55 -12.87 -8.64 -0.34
CA PHE A 55 -13.99 -7.87 -0.89
C PHE A 55 -14.47 -8.40 -2.24
N SER A 56 -14.26 -9.71 -2.48
CA SER A 56 -14.75 -10.37 -3.70
C SER A 56 -16.27 -10.30 -3.81
N ARG A 57 -16.75 -9.86 -4.98
CA ARG A 57 -18.17 -9.58 -5.22
C ARG A 57 -18.49 -9.31 -6.68
N MET A 58 -19.78 -9.32 -7.00
CA MET A 58 -20.34 -8.84 -8.25
C MET A 58 -21.53 -7.92 -7.95
N HIS A 59 -21.59 -6.74 -8.57
CA HIS A 59 -22.75 -5.85 -8.50
C HIS A 59 -22.66 -4.73 -9.53
N LEU A 60 -23.75 -3.98 -9.75
CA LEU A 60 -23.67 -2.73 -10.52
C LEU A 60 -23.14 -1.61 -9.66
N THR A 61 -22.23 -0.83 -10.22
CA THR A 61 -21.66 0.34 -9.54
C THR A 61 -21.95 1.63 -10.29
N ASN A 62 -22.32 2.67 -9.54
CA ASN A 62 -22.45 4.04 -10.04
C ASN A 62 -21.16 4.85 -9.87
N LYS A 63 -20.11 4.26 -9.29
CA LYS A 63 -18.86 4.93 -9.00
C LYS A 63 -17.98 5.05 -10.23
N LYS A 64 -17.23 6.14 -10.26
CA LYS A 64 -16.19 6.35 -11.25
C LYS A 64 -14.86 5.78 -10.75
N TYR A 65 -14.23 4.99 -11.57
CA TYR A 65 -12.92 4.40 -11.31
C TYR A 65 -11.91 4.98 -12.30
N ASP A 66 -10.73 5.32 -11.79
CA ASP A 66 -9.61 5.74 -12.65
C ASP A 66 -8.98 4.52 -13.28
N ASN A 67 -8.91 4.52 -14.61
CA ASN A 67 -8.31 3.42 -15.35
C ASN A 67 -6.82 3.68 -15.58
N PRO A 68 -5.96 2.63 -15.55
CA PRO A 68 -4.58 2.77 -15.93
C PRO A 68 -4.45 3.18 -17.39
N PHE A 69 -3.40 3.93 -17.70
CA PHE A 69 -3.14 4.39 -19.08
C PHE A 69 -2.94 3.20 -20.04
N ASP A 70 -2.20 2.19 -19.57
CA ASP A 70 -1.97 0.95 -20.31
C ASP A 70 -2.78 -0.18 -19.68
N PRO A 71 -3.77 -0.75 -20.41
CA PRO A 71 -4.61 -1.81 -19.88
C PRO A 71 -3.79 -3.05 -19.54
N PRO A 72 -3.98 -3.65 -18.36
CA PRO A 72 -3.35 -4.92 -18.00
C PRO A 72 -3.65 -6.04 -19.01
N MET A 73 -2.78 -7.04 -19.09
CA MET A 73 -2.89 -8.13 -20.06
C MET A 73 -4.23 -8.85 -19.97
N PHE A 74 -4.72 -9.13 -18.77
CA PHE A 74 -6.02 -9.76 -18.54
C PHE A 74 -7.18 -8.97 -19.17
N ALA A 75 -7.21 -7.64 -18.96
CA ALA A 75 -8.20 -6.78 -19.59
C ALA A 75 -8.12 -6.79 -21.12
N ARG A 76 -6.92 -6.89 -21.70
CA ARG A 76 -6.74 -6.97 -23.16
C ARG A 76 -7.34 -8.26 -23.72
N VAL A 77 -7.12 -9.39 -23.03
CA VAL A 77 -7.72 -10.68 -23.43
C VAL A 77 -9.24 -10.61 -23.33
N PHE A 78 -9.79 -10.09 -22.22
CA PHE A 78 -11.24 -9.94 -22.06
C PHE A 78 -11.85 -9.03 -23.13
N ARG A 79 -11.20 -7.92 -23.47
CA ARG A 79 -11.63 -7.04 -24.56
C ARG A 79 -11.68 -7.76 -25.90
N LYS A 80 -10.59 -8.46 -26.24
CA LYS A 80 -10.50 -9.19 -27.52
C LYS A 80 -11.64 -10.19 -27.70
N HIS A 81 -12.04 -10.87 -26.64
CA HIS A 81 -13.00 -11.97 -26.73
C HIS A 81 -14.45 -11.58 -26.43
N LEU A 82 -14.68 -10.47 -25.73
CA LEU A 82 -15.99 -10.16 -25.15
C LEU A 82 -16.56 -8.80 -25.58
N GLU A 83 -15.73 -7.79 -25.92
CA GLU A 83 -16.25 -6.49 -26.35
C GLU A 83 -17.07 -6.64 -27.65
N GLY A 84 -18.22 -6.00 -27.67
CA GLY A 84 -19.21 -6.13 -28.76
C GLY A 84 -20.15 -7.31 -28.63
N GLY A 85 -19.88 -8.26 -27.74
CA GLY A 85 -20.72 -9.42 -27.47
C GLY A 85 -21.98 -9.08 -26.67
N PHE A 86 -22.92 -10.03 -26.65
CA PHE A 86 -24.20 -9.93 -25.95
C PHE A 86 -24.28 -10.94 -24.81
N ILE A 87 -24.81 -10.55 -23.69
CA ILE A 87 -25.05 -11.45 -22.55
C ILE A 87 -26.25 -12.34 -22.90
N GLU A 88 -26.05 -13.65 -22.90
CA GLU A 88 -27.12 -14.64 -23.13
C GLU A 88 -27.75 -15.10 -21.81
N ASN A 89 -26.92 -15.24 -20.76
CA ASN A 89 -27.42 -15.74 -19.48
C ASN A 89 -26.51 -15.25 -18.33
N ILE A 90 -27.10 -15.09 -17.15
CA ILE A 90 -26.38 -14.86 -15.88
C ILE A 90 -26.97 -15.83 -14.88
N ARG A 91 -26.20 -16.79 -14.37
CA ARG A 91 -26.68 -17.80 -13.44
C ARG A 91 -25.71 -18.07 -12.31
N GLN A 92 -26.26 -18.44 -11.17
CA GLN A 92 -25.55 -19.06 -10.07
C GLN A 92 -25.48 -20.57 -10.27
N ILE A 93 -24.40 -21.19 -9.85
CA ILE A 93 -24.26 -22.65 -9.91
C ILE A 93 -24.50 -23.22 -8.52
N GLY A 94 -25.62 -23.99 -8.39
CA GLY A 94 -26.13 -24.39 -7.08
C GLY A 94 -26.56 -23.17 -6.25
N ASN A 95 -26.34 -23.21 -4.96
CA ASN A 95 -26.45 -22.04 -4.09
C ASN A 95 -25.08 -21.54 -3.61
N ASP A 96 -24.00 -21.96 -4.29
CA ASP A 96 -22.64 -21.50 -3.99
C ASP A 96 -22.38 -20.12 -4.60
N ARG A 97 -21.28 -19.49 -4.19
CA ARG A 97 -20.83 -18.17 -4.68
C ARG A 97 -20.05 -18.32 -5.99
N ARG A 98 -20.53 -19.17 -6.89
CA ARG A 98 -20.03 -19.36 -8.25
C ARG A 98 -21.06 -18.87 -9.26
N VAL A 99 -20.65 -17.92 -10.08
CA VAL A 99 -21.50 -17.27 -11.07
C VAL A 99 -20.93 -17.49 -12.46
N GLU A 100 -21.81 -17.83 -13.40
CA GLU A 100 -21.46 -17.95 -14.81
C GLU A 100 -22.26 -16.92 -15.62
N ILE A 101 -21.55 -16.24 -16.53
CA ILE A 101 -22.12 -15.27 -17.48
C ILE A 101 -21.81 -15.78 -18.89
N ASP A 102 -22.83 -16.22 -19.60
CA ASP A 102 -22.70 -16.67 -20.98
C ASP A 102 -22.80 -15.49 -21.94
N ILE A 103 -21.88 -15.45 -22.89
CA ILE A 103 -21.74 -14.34 -23.82
C ILE A 103 -21.62 -14.88 -25.23
N LYS A 104 -22.45 -14.33 -26.12
CA LYS A 104 -22.41 -14.56 -27.55
C LYS A 104 -21.68 -13.39 -28.20
N SER A 105 -20.57 -13.68 -28.85
CA SER A 105 -19.75 -12.70 -29.57
C SER A 105 -19.50 -13.16 -31.02
N LYS A 106 -18.87 -12.32 -31.83
CA LYS A 106 -18.38 -12.68 -33.15
C LYS A 106 -16.88 -12.61 -33.14
N ASP A 107 -16.24 -13.51 -33.86
CA ASP A 107 -14.81 -13.44 -34.12
C ASP A 107 -14.45 -12.42 -35.20
N GLU A 108 -13.17 -12.34 -35.55
CA GLU A 108 -12.64 -11.43 -36.57
C GLU A 108 -13.17 -11.74 -37.99
N ILE A 109 -13.63 -12.98 -38.24
CA ILE A 109 -14.15 -13.45 -39.52
C ILE A 109 -15.69 -13.31 -39.58
N GLY A 110 -16.33 -13.08 -38.43
CA GLY A 110 -17.77 -12.89 -38.29
C GLY A 110 -18.53 -14.13 -37.80
N ASP A 111 -17.83 -15.22 -37.49
CA ASP A 111 -18.42 -16.44 -36.95
C ASP A 111 -18.91 -16.22 -35.52
N THR A 112 -20.05 -16.87 -35.19
CA THR A 112 -20.61 -16.80 -33.84
C THR A 112 -19.79 -17.64 -32.87
N MET A 113 -19.38 -17.03 -31.77
CA MET A 113 -18.60 -17.65 -30.71
C MET A 113 -19.33 -17.54 -29.39
N HIS A 114 -19.41 -18.65 -28.65
CA HIS A 114 -19.93 -18.69 -27.29
C HIS A 114 -18.80 -18.75 -26.29
N ARG A 115 -18.87 -17.93 -25.25
CA ARG A 115 -17.89 -17.84 -24.19
C ARG A 115 -18.59 -17.71 -22.85
N THR A 116 -17.97 -18.21 -21.80
CA THR A 116 -18.49 -18.08 -20.45
C THR A 116 -17.46 -17.43 -19.54
N ILE A 117 -17.86 -16.37 -18.85
CA ILE A 117 -17.13 -15.84 -17.71
C ILE A 117 -17.55 -16.62 -16.47
N ILE A 118 -16.60 -17.16 -15.72
CA ILE A 118 -16.81 -17.85 -14.46
C ILE A 118 -16.20 -17.01 -13.35
N LEU A 119 -17.04 -16.51 -12.45
CA LEU A 119 -16.62 -15.79 -11.24
C LEU A 119 -16.78 -16.71 -10.03
N GLU A 120 -15.67 -16.99 -9.37
CA GLU A 120 -15.59 -17.74 -8.12
C GLU A 120 -15.32 -16.79 -6.96
N ILE A 121 -16.26 -16.66 -6.02
CA ILE A 121 -16.18 -15.75 -4.87
C ILE A 121 -15.81 -16.56 -3.61
N MET A 122 -14.51 -16.79 -3.40
CA MET A 122 -13.96 -17.66 -2.36
C MET A 122 -12.85 -17.00 -1.52
N GLY A 123 -12.99 -15.70 -1.20
CA GLY A 123 -12.02 -14.94 -0.45
C GLY A 123 -10.64 -14.93 -1.15
N LYS A 124 -9.58 -15.33 -0.47
CA LYS A 124 -8.22 -15.38 -1.07
C LYS A 124 -8.10 -16.29 -2.30
N HIS A 125 -9.02 -17.24 -2.43
CA HIS A 125 -9.08 -18.18 -3.57
C HIS A 125 -10.05 -17.74 -4.67
N SER A 126 -10.63 -16.55 -4.57
CA SER A 126 -11.48 -15.99 -5.63
C SER A 126 -10.72 -15.88 -6.94
N ASN A 127 -11.42 -16.19 -8.04
CA ASN A 127 -10.88 -16.14 -9.39
C ASN A 127 -11.92 -15.66 -10.40
N LEU A 128 -11.46 -15.16 -11.53
CA LEU A 128 -12.27 -14.79 -12.68
C LEU A 128 -11.67 -15.48 -13.91
N ILE A 129 -12.42 -16.34 -14.55
CA ILE A 129 -11.95 -17.26 -15.58
C ILE A 129 -12.82 -17.09 -16.82
N LEU A 130 -12.19 -17.00 -17.98
CA LEU A 130 -12.85 -16.97 -19.27
C LEU A 130 -12.64 -18.32 -19.95
N VAL A 131 -13.74 -18.97 -20.37
CA VAL A 131 -13.72 -20.25 -21.08
C VAL A 131 -14.43 -20.16 -22.41
N ASP A 132 -14.07 -21.04 -23.34
CA ASP A 132 -14.76 -21.24 -24.62
C ASP A 132 -15.99 -22.18 -24.46
N GLU A 133 -16.64 -22.47 -25.58
CA GLU A 133 -17.82 -23.34 -25.63
C GLU A 133 -17.54 -24.79 -25.18
N ASN A 134 -16.27 -25.22 -25.27
CA ASN A 134 -15.83 -26.56 -24.84
C ASN A 134 -15.33 -26.55 -23.39
N ARG A 135 -15.56 -25.49 -22.63
CA ARG A 135 -15.08 -25.28 -21.25
C ARG A 135 -13.54 -25.19 -21.16
N LYS A 136 -12.85 -24.97 -22.26
CA LYS A 136 -11.41 -24.76 -22.26
C LYS A 136 -11.06 -23.34 -21.83
N ILE A 137 -10.12 -23.22 -20.92
CA ILE A 137 -9.70 -21.91 -20.34
C ILE A 137 -8.99 -21.11 -21.41
N ILE A 138 -9.53 -19.92 -21.72
CA ILE A 138 -8.90 -18.90 -22.56
C ILE A 138 -7.94 -18.10 -21.70
N GLU A 139 -8.39 -17.65 -20.51
CA GLU A 139 -7.58 -16.92 -19.56
C GLU A 139 -8.17 -17.03 -18.14
N GLY A 140 -7.30 -16.98 -17.14
CA GLY A 140 -7.66 -16.93 -15.73
C GLY A 140 -6.96 -15.76 -15.04
N PHE A 141 -7.69 -15.05 -14.18
CA PHE A 141 -7.11 -13.91 -13.46
C PHE A 141 -5.97 -14.35 -12.54
N LYS A 142 -6.16 -15.47 -11.84
CA LYS A 142 -5.12 -16.14 -11.05
C LYS A 142 -4.82 -17.48 -11.71
N HIS A 143 -3.59 -17.66 -12.12
CA HIS A 143 -3.12 -18.94 -12.62
C HIS A 143 -2.85 -19.89 -11.45
N LEU A 144 -3.40 -21.09 -11.54
CA LEU A 144 -3.13 -22.20 -10.64
C LEU A 144 -2.38 -23.27 -11.40
N THR A 145 -1.11 -23.43 -11.12
CA THR A 145 -0.27 -24.47 -11.72
C THR A 145 -0.37 -25.78 -10.94
N PRO A 146 -0.04 -26.94 -11.52
CA PRO A 146 0.00 -28.21 -10.79
C PRO A 146 0.88 -28.18 -9.53
N ASN A 147 1.91 -27.33 -9.52
CA ASN A 147 2.79 -27.16 -8.35
C ASN A 147 2.14 -26.35 -7.24
N THR A 148 1.19 -25.45 -7.54
CA THR A 148 0.52 -24.57 -6.57
C THR A 148 -0.83 -25.10 -6.11
N ASN A 149 -1.45 -25.98 -6.88
CA ASN A 149 -2.73 -26.60 -6.56
C ASN A 149 -2.78 -28.03 -7.13
N GLN A 150 -2.91 -29.00 -6.23
CA GLN A 150 -2.93 -30.44 -6.61
C GLN A 150 -4.29 -30.88 -7.13
N TYR A 151 -5.37 -30.13 -6.82
CA TYR A 151 -6.74 -30.53 -7.19
C TYR A 151 -7.08 -30.15 -8.63
N ARG A 152 -6.79 -28.91 -9.05
CA ARG A 152 -7.14 -28.41 -10.39
C ARG A 152 -6.09 -27.43 -10.93
N THR A 153 -6.00 -27.37 -12.23
CA THR A 153 -5.15 -26.42 -12.95
C THR A 153 -6.00 -25.32 -13.58
N VAL A 154 -5.65 -24.05 -13.35
CA VAL A 154 -6.30 -22.90 -13.99
C VAL A 154 -5.25 -22.16 -14.80
N MET A 155 -5.08 -22.58 -16.07
CA MET A 155 -4.14 -22.00 -17.03
C MET A 155 -4.74 -22.00 -18.43
N PRO A 156 -4.36 -21.06 -19.30
CA PRO A 156 -4.79 -21.07 -20.68
C PRO A 156 -4.55 -22.42 -21.36
N GLY A 157 -5.55 -22.92 -22.07
CA GLY A 157 -5.49 -24.18 -22.81
C GLY A 157 -5.92 -25.43 -22.02
N PHE A 158 -6.06 -25.36 -20.70
CA PHE A 158 -6.58 -26.46 -19.89
C PHE A 158 -8.12 -26.44 -19.84
N GLU A 159 -8.72 -27.59 -19.59
CA GLU A 159 -10.15 -27.69 -19.34
C GLU A 159 -10.48 -27.08 -17.95
N TYR A 160 -11.60 -26.38 -17.85
CA TYR A 160 -12.06 -25.83 -16.58
C TYR A 160 -12.63 -26.93 -15.70
N GLU A 161 -12.03 -27.09 -14.55
CA GLU A 161 -12.52 -27.92 -13.46
C GLU A 161 -13.06 -27.03 -12.33
N ALA A 162 -14.28 -27.35 -11.85
CA ALA A 162 -14.89 -26.66 -10.74
C ALA A 162 -14.13 -26.90 -9.43
N PRO A 163 -14.21 -25.99 -8.45
CA PRO A 163 -13.76 -26.27 -7.08
C PRO A 163 -14.39 -27.55 -6.53
N PRO A 164 -13.74 -28.25 -5.56
CA PRO A 164 -14.29 -29.46 -4.98
C PRO A 164 -15.68 -29.24 -4.42
N SER A 165 -16.61 -30.13 -4.73
CA SER A 165 -17.95 -30.14 -4.13
C SER A 165 -17.86 -30.34 -2.63
N GLN A 166 -18.64 -29.56 -1.87
CA GLN A 166 -18.77 -29.73 -0.42
C GLN A 166 -19.85 -30.74 -0.05
N ASN A 167 -20.56 -31.33 -1.03
CA ASN A 167 -21.69 -32.29 -0.86
C ASN A 167 -22.75 -31.80 0.14
N LYS A 168 -23.05 -30.51 0.08
CA LYS A 168 -24.08 -29.86 0.89
C LYS A 168 -25.44 -29.92 0.18
N LEU A 169 -26.49 -29.80 0.96
CA LEU A 169 -27.86 -29.86 0.49
C LEU A 169 -28.35 -28.49 0.02
N ASN A 170 -29.21 -28.48 -0.97
CA ASN A 170 -29.91 -27.28 -1.41
C ASN A 170 -30.92 -26.83 -0.34
N PRO A 171 -30.72 -25.66 0.30
CA PRO A 171 -31.61 -25.24 1.39
C PRO A 171 -33.04 -24.93 0.94
N TYR A 172 -33.29 -24.73 -0.35
CA TYR A 172 -34.59 -24.44 -0.90
C TYR A 172 -35.41 -25.70 -1.25
N GLU A 173 -34.79 -26.87 -1.24
CA GLU A 173 -35.39 -28.16 -1.53
C GLU A 173 -35.64 -28.97 -0.26
N ILE A 174 -35.25 -28.47 0.89
CA ILE A 174 -35.32 -29.15 2.19
C ILE A 174 -36.26 -28.37 3.11
N SER A 175 -37.25 -29.03 3.68
CA SER A 175 -38.11 -28.48 4.73
C SER A 175 -37.40 -28.44 6.09
N GLY A 176 -37.89 -27.61 7.01
CA GLY A 176 -37.37 -27.57 8.37
C GLY A 176 -37.40 -28.92 9.09
N GLN A 177 -38.44 -29.75 8.85
CA GLN A 177 -38.53 -31.10 9.38
C GLN A 177 -37.43 -32.03 8.82
N GLU A 178 -37.10 -31.88 7.55
CA GLU A 178 -36.01 -32.65 6.94
C GLU A 178 -34.66 -32.18 7.40
N ALA A 179 -34.48 -30.86 7.65
CA ALA A 179 -33.27 -30.28 8.15
C ALA A 179 -32.83 -30.84 9.51
N LEU A 180 -33.81 -31.26 10.36
CA LEU A 180 -33.53 -31.91 11.64
C LEU A 180 -32.67 -33.17 11.52
N LYS A 181 -32.75 -33.92 10.41
CA LYS A 181 -31.96 -35.14 10.19
C LYS A 181 -30.45 -34.90 10.15
N TYR A 182 -30.06 -33.64 9.94
CA TYR A 182 -28.67 -33.21 9.77
C TYR A 182 -28.12 -32.42 10.97
N ILE A 183 -28.95 -32.31 12.05
CA ILE A 183 -28.58 -31.51 13.25
C ILE A 183 -28.59 -32.41 14.49
N ASP A 184 -27.46 -32.46 15.16
CA ASP A 184 -27.33 -33.11 16.46
C ASP A 184 -27.35 -32.05 17.57
N PHE A 185 -28.43 -32.04 18.35
CA PHE A 185 -28.61 -31.07 19.45
C PHE A 185 -27.66 -31.32 20.64
N ASN A 186 -27.01 -32.47 20.68
CA ASN A 186 -26.06 -32.83 21.72
C ASN A 186 -24.61 -32.55 21.33
N SER A 187 -24.37 -32.12 20.09
CA SER A 187 -23.00 -31.95 19.54
C SER A 187 -22.75 -30.57 18.93
N GLY A 188 -22.11 -29.69 19.70
CA GLY A 188 -21.64 -28.40 19.22
C GLY A 188 -22.76 -27.38 18.91
N LYS A 189 -22.41 -26.32 18.15
CA LYS A 189 -23.35 -25.23 17.85
C LYS A 189 -24.22 -25.58 16.64
N ILE A 190 -25.53 -25.44 16.77
CA ILE A 190 -26.54 -25.67 15.69
C ILE A 190 -26.22 -24.82 14.46
N SER A 191 -25.89 -23.52 14.65
CA SER A 191 -25.55 -22.65 13.53
C SER A 191 -24.36 -23.14 12.71
N LYS A 192 -23.34 -23.77 13.35
CA LYS A 192 -22.20 -24.35 12.65
C LYS A 192 -22.59 -25.62 11.87
N GLN A 193 -23.48 -26.43 12.41
CA GLN A 193 -23.98 -27.62 11.73
C GLN A 193 -24.81 -27.22 10.49
N LEU A 194 -25.68 -26.20 10.60
CA LEU A 194 -26.44 -25.67 9.46
C LEU A 194 -25.49 -25.17 8.34
N ILE A 195 -24.40 -24.46 8.69
CA ILE A 195 -23.40 -24.04 7.69
C ILE A 195 -22.77 -25.24 6.98
N ASN A 196 -22.48 -26.31 7.71
CA ASN A 196 -21.83 -27.49 7.17
C ASN A 196 -22.76 -28.34 6.29
N SER A 197 -24.06 -28.31 6.56
CA SER A 197 -25.08 -29.16 5.90
C SER A 197 -25.71 -28.52 4.66
N PHE A 198 -25.81 -27.20 4.59
CA PHE A 198 -26.55 -26.51 3.54
C PHE A 198 -25.67 -25.60 2.67
N GLU A 199 -25.89 -25.62 1.36
CA GLU A 199 -25.21 -24.75 0.41
C GLU A 199 -25.58 -23.28 0.63
N GLY A 200 -24.59 -22.40 0.44
CA GLY A 200 -24.80 -20.97 0.45
C GLY A 200 -24.98 -20.34 1.82
N PHE A 201 -25.08 -21.13 2.88
CA PHE A 201 -25.26 -20.62 4.23
C PHE A 201 -23.99 -19.98 4.79
N SER A 202 -24.20 -18.90 5.52
CA SER A 202 -23.17 -18.16 6.25
C SER A 202 -23.53 -18.05 7.74
N PRO A 203 -22.58 -17.62 8.59
CA PRO A 203 -22.90 -17.34 10.00
C PRO A 203 -24.04 -16.33 10.18
N LEU A 204 -24.24 -15.38 9.27
CA LEU A 204 -25.34 -14.42 9.37
C LEU A 204 -26.71 -15.10 9.30
N ILE A 205 -26.95 -15.86 8.25
CA ILE A 205 -28.27 -16.50 8.06
C ILE A 205 -28.50 -17.62 9.08
N THR A 206 -27.46 -18.38 9.45
CA THR A 206 -27.63 -19.45 10.42
C THR A 206 -27.81 -18.94 11.85
N ASN A 207 -27.17 -17.83 12.21
CA ASN A 207 -27.44 -17.16 13.48
C ASN A 207 -28.84 -16.55 13.50
N GLU A 208 -29.31 -16.03 12.37
CA GLU A 208 -30.69 -15.55 12.25
C GLU A 208 -31.70 -16.66 12.51
N ILE A 209 -31.52 -17.83 11.89
CA ILE A 209 -32.40 -19.01 12.16
C ILE A 209 -32.39 -19.33 13.64
N VAL A 210 -31.20 -19.42 14.27
CA VAL A 210 -31.07 -19.76 15.68
C VAL A 210 -31.64 -18.67 16.61
N SER A 211 -31.55 -17.40 16.24
CA SER A 211 -32.05 -16.28 17.05
C SER A 211 -33.57 -16.07 16.99
N ARG A 212 -34.27 -16.75 16.08
CA ARG A 212 -35.74 -16.62 15.94
C ARG A 212 -36.50 -17.20 17.13
N ARG A 213 -35.86 -18.04 17.94
CA ARG A 213 -36.44 -18.63 19.15
C ARG A 213 -35.48 -18.43 20.32
N GLN A 214 -36.05 -18.23 21.52
CA GLN A 214 -35.25 -18.06 22.74
C GLN A 214 -34.45 -19.33 23.07
N PHE A 215 -35.06 -20.51 22.84
CA PHE A 215 -34.41 -21.81 22.95
C PHE A 215 -34.63 -22.60 21.66
N MET A 216 -33.52 -23.03 21.06
CA MET A 216 -33.55 -23.84 19.85
C MET A 216 -33.60 -25.32 20.23
N THR A 217 -34.73 -25.96 19.92
CA THR A 217 -35.03 -27.37 20.20
C THR A 217 -35.36 -28.10 18.90
N GLN A 218 -35.58 -29.43 19.01
CA GLN A 218 -36.06 -30.24 17.87
C GLN A 218 -37.42 -29.80 17.36
N ASP A 219 -38.30 -29.25 18.23
CA ASP A 219 -39.62 -28.78 17.85
C ASP A 219 -39.58 -27.36 17.24
N THR A 220 -38.69 -26.50 17.69
CA THR A 220 -38.66 -25.10 17.27
C THR A 220 -37.74 -24.81 16.06
N LEU A 221 -36.74 -25.65 15.79
CA LEU A 221 -35.85 -25.49 14.65
C LEU A 221 -36.58 -25.56 13.30
N PRO A 222 -37.49 -26.52 13.05
CA PRO A 222 -38.19 -26.60 11.76
C PRO A 222 -38.93 -25.31 11.43
N GLU A 223 -39.69 -24.76 12.36
CA GLU A 223 -40.45 -23.53 12.16
C GLU A 223 -39.52 -22.33 11.89
N ALA A 224 -38.45 -22.18 12.70
CA ALA A 224 -37.49 -21.09 12.52
C ALA A 224 -36.77 -21.19 11.16
N TYR A 225 -36.43 -22.40 10.73
CA TYR A 225 -35.82 -22.65 9.42
C TYR A 225 -36.77 -22.24 8.29
N ASP A 226 -38.01 -22.77 8.30
CA ASP A 226 -38.99 -22.52 7.25
C ASP A 226 -39.39 -21.03 7.18
N GLU A 227 -39.56 -20.35 8.32
CA GLU A 227 -39.78 -18.90 8.39
C GLU A 227 -38.67 -18.11 7.69
N VAL A 228 -37.41 -18.34 8.08
CA VAL A 228 -36.27 -17.60 7.51
C VAL A 228 -36.12 -17.95 6.03
N MET A 229 -36.25 -19.20 5.64
CA MET A 229 -36.18 -19.60 4.23
C MET A 229 -37.26 -18.98 3.38
N ALA A 230 -38.51 -18.87 3.89
CA ALA A 230 -39.60 -18.17 3.21
C ALA A 230 -39.28 -16.68 3.03
N GLU A 231 -38.76 -16.01 4.06
CA GLU A 231 -38.37 -14.61 3.97
C GLU A 231 -37.27 -14.39 2.92
N THR A 232 -36.30 -15.31 2.77
CA THR A 232 -35.27 -15.22 1.74
C THR A 232 -35.82 -15.23 0.31
N GLN A 233 -37.04 -15.69 0.09
CA GLN A 233 -37.66 -15.72 -1.24
C GLN A 233 -38.41 -14.42 -1.57
N LEU A 234 -38.67 -13.57 -0.58
CA LEU A 234 -39.31 -12.27 -0.78
C LEU A 234 -38.42 -11.28 -1.54
N SER A 235 -39.01 -10.18 -1.97
CA SER A 235 -38.26 -9.06 -2.54
C SER A 235 -37.22 -8.55 -1.55
N PRO A 236 -36.01 -8.24 -2.00
CA PRO A 236 -34.94 -7.76 -1.10
C PRO A 236 -35.32 -6.46 -0.38
N THR A 237 -35.01 -6.42 0.92
CA THR A 237 -35.00 -5.19 1.71
C THR A 237 -33.56 -4.96 2.18
N PRO A 238 -32.68 -4.38 1.33
CA PRO A 238 -31.25 -4.29 1.60
C PRO A 238 -30.97 -3.46 2.84
N VAL A 239 -30.22 -3.99 3.78
CA VAL A 239 -29.90 -3.30 5.04
C VAL A 239 -28.40 -3.28 5.31
N PHE A 240 -27.94 -2.16 5.84
CA PHE A 240 -26.64 -2.00 6.46
C PHE A 240 -26.82 -1.88 7.97
N HIS A 241 -25.95 -2.55 8.71
CA HIS A 241 -25.95 -2.56 10.16
C HIS A 241 -24.59 -2.20 10.71
N LYS A 242 -24.55 -1.34 11.74
CA LYS A 242 -23.37 -1.05 12.51
C LYS A 242 -23.63 -1.36 13.98
N ASN A 243 -22.89 -2.30 14.54
CA ASN A 243 -22.92 -2.60 15.97
C ASN A 243 -22.13 -1.55 16.75
N HIS A 244 -22.76 -0.83 17.67
CA HIS A 244 -22.11 0.25 18.44
C HIS A 244 -21.07 -0.24 19.43
N GLU A 245 -21.27 -1.42 20.02
CA GLU A 245 -20.36 -1.94 21.04
C GLU A 245 -19.03 -2.45 20.42
N THR A 246 -19.12 -3.12 19.28
CA THR A 246 -17.97 -3.74 18.62
C THR A 246 -17.41 -2.93 17.46
N GLY A 247 -18.14 -1.91 17.00
CA GLY A 247 -17.83 -1.15 15.77
C GLY A 247 -17.94 -1.99 14.50
N LYS A 248 -18.46 -3.23 14.60
CA LYS A 248 -18.57 -4.14 13.46
C LYS A 248 -19.70 -3.70 12.54
N GLU A 249 -19.40 -3.64 11.25
CA GLU A 249 -20.33 -3.31 10.20
C GLU A 249 -20.63 -4.57 9.39
N ASP A 250 -21.93 -4.86 9.19
CA ASP A 250 -22.40 -5.95 8.34
C ASP A 250 -23.52 -5.44 7.41
N PHE A 251 -23.90 -6.21 6.43
CA PHE A 251 -25.01 -5.92 5.53
C PHE A 251 -25.72 -7.21 5.15
N TYR A 252 -26.99 -7.11 4.75
CA TYR A 252 -27.69 -8.25 4.19
C TYR A 252 -28.80 -7.79 3.23
N PHE A 253 -29.38 -8.73 2.47
CA PHE A 253 -30.46 -8.43 1.51
C PHE A 253 -31.84 -8.35 2.15
N MET A 254 -31.97 -8.70 3.43
CA MET A 254 -33.20 -8.63 4.22
C MET A 254 -32.90 -8.19 5.64
N LYS A 255 -33.90 -7.71 6.37
CA LYS A 255 -33.79 -7.39 7.80
C LYS A 255 -33.50 -8.64 8.59
N LEU A 256 -32.55 -8.58 9.53
CA LEU A 256 -32.23 -9.66 10.45
C LEU A 256 -32.52 -9.21 11.88
N ASN A 257 -33.15 -10.09 12.69
CA ASN A 257 -33.48 -9.81 14.08
C ASN A 257 -32.21 -9.57 14.94
N GLN A 258 -31.09 -10.13 14.53
CA GLN A 258 -29.79 -9.88 15.16
C GLN A 258 -29.21 -8.49 14.89
N PHE A 259 -29.80 -7.70 13.98
CA PHE A 259 -29.44 -6.33 13.69
C PHE A 259 -30.39 -5.38 14.44
N TYR A 260 -30.01 -4.96 15.61
CA TYR A 260 -30.86 -4.17 16.52
C TYR A 260 -30.40 -2.74 16.75
N ASP A 261 -29.12 -2.43 16.41
CA ASP A 261 -28.58 -1.07 16.44
C ASP A 261 -28.67 -0.45 15.04
N ASP A 262 -28.17 0.74 14.83
CA ASP A 262 -28.08 1.49 13.58
C ASP A 262 -28.30 0.66 12.28
N VAL A 263 -29.55 0.42 11.95
CA VAL A 263 -29.96 -0.27 10.71
C VAL A 263 -30.39 0.78 9.69
N VAL A 264 -29.70 0.82 8.56
CA VAL A 264 -30.02 1.70 7.44
C VAL A 264 -30.48 0.86 6.26
N GLU A 265 -31.68 1.18 5.73
CA GLU A 265 -32.23 0.55 4.54
C GLU A 265 -31.73 1.25 3.26
N TYR A 266 -31.57 0.50 2.18
CA TYR A 266 -31.18 0.99 0.86
C TYR A 266 -32.20 0.62 -0.19
N ASP A 267 -32.31 1.43 -1.24
CA ASP A 267 -33.27 1.22 -2.33
C ASP A 267 -32.89 0.02 -3.19
N SER A 268 -31.62 -0.36 -3.25
CA SER A 268 -31.15 -1.51 -4.00
C SER A 268 -29.94 -2.20 -3.36
N LEU A 269 -29.77 -3.49 -3.70
CA LEU A 269 -28.58 -4.26 -3.32
C LEU A 269 -27.29 -3.63 -3.86
N ASN A 270 -27.36 -3.00 -5.04
CA ASN A 270 -26.20 -2.36 -5.67
C ASN A 270 -25.76 -1.11 -4.90
N ASP A 271 -26.70 -0.27 -4.47
CA ASP A 271 -26.40 0.93 -3.67
C ASP A 271 -25.87 0.56 -2.29
N LEU A 272 -26.42 -0.47 -1.66
CA LEU A 272 -25.90 -1.05 -0.41
C LEU A 272 -24.44 -1.47 -0.56
N LEU A 273 -24.12 -2.23 -1.62
CA LEU A 273 -22.77 -2.73 -1.86
C LEU A 273 -21.79 -1.60 -2.22
N ASP A 274 -22.20 -0.65 -3.06
CA ASP A 274 -21.40 0.53 -3.37
C ASP A 274 -21.05 1.30 -2.08
N ARG A 275 -22.02 1.51 -1.19
CA ARG A 275 -21.79 2.22 0.08
C ARG A 275 -20.88 1.43 1.03
N TYR A 276 -21.16 0.13 1.20
CA TYR A 276 -20.41 -0.72 2.14
C TYR A 276 -18.94 -0.86 1.74
N TYR A 277 -18.67 -1.10 0.45
CA TYR A 277 -17.32 -1.37 -0.04
C TYR A 277 -16.53 -0.11 -0.38
N ASP A 278 -17.17 1.05 -0.54
CA ASP A 278 -16.47 2.30 -0.84
C ASP A 278 -15.51 2.71 0.27
N ALA A 279 -16.05 2.93 1.46
CA ALA A 279 -15.24 3.36 2.59
C ALA A 279 -14.14 2.34 2.98
N ARG A 280 -14.39 1.06 2.74
CA ARG A 280 -13.42 -0.02 3.02
C ARG A 280 -12.42 -0.21 1.91
N GLY A 281 -12.86 -0.18 0.66
CA GLY A 281 -11.98 -0.26 -0.50
C GLY A 281 -11.04 0.93 -0.60
N GLU A 282 -11.50 2.13 -0.24
CA GLU A 282 -10.65 3.31 -0.20
C GLU A 282 -9.57 3.20 0.88
N ARG A 283 -9.93 2.81 2.10
CA ARG A 283 -8.95 2.58 3.19
C ARG A 283 -7.94 1.49 2.83
N GLU A 284 -8.36 0.40 2.20
CA GLU A 284 -7.46 -0.70 1.81
C GLU A 284 -6.54 -0.28 0.65
N ARG A 285 -7.06 0.44 -0.35
CA ARG A 285 -6.25 1.02 -1.45
C ARG A 285 -5.20 1.98 -0.93
N VAL A 286 -5.58 2.82 0.03
CA VAL A 286 -4.67 3.75 0.70
C VAL A 286 -3.59 3.00 1.43
N LYS A 287 -3.97 2.02 2.24
CA LYS A 287 -3.04 1.16 2.98
C LYS A 287 -2.11 0.39 2.05
N GLN A 288 -2.59 -0.13 0.94
CA GLN A 288 -1.75 -0.82 -0.04
C GLN A 288 -0.78 0.14 -0.74
N ARG A 289 -1.24 1.33 -1.16
CA ARG A 289 -0.37 2.37 -1.73
C ARG A 289 0.67 2.87 -0.71
N ALA A 290 0.27 3.04 0.54
CA ALA A 290 1.18 3.38 1.62
C ALA A 290 2.23 2.29 1.84
N ASN A 291 1.82 1.03 1.91
CA ASN A 291 2.74 -0.10 2.08
C ASN A 291 3.74 -0.23 0.93
N ASP A 292 3.31 -0.02 -0.32
CA ASP A 292 4.21 -0.03 -1.49
C ASP A 292 5.23 1.12 -1.40
N LEU A 293 4.78 2.30 -0.96
CA LEU A 293 5.66 3.44 -0.76
C LEU A 293 6.64 3.22 0.40
N VAL A 294 6.16 2.68 1.52
CA VAL A 294 7.01 2.29 2.67
C VAL A 294 8.10 1.30 2.23
N ARG A 295 7.72 0.24 1.52
CA ARG A 295 8.70 -0.75 1.00
C ARG A 295 9.72 -0.10 0.07
N PHE A 296 9.27 0.77 -0.83
CA PHE A 296 10.17 1.49 -1.74
C PHE A 296 11.17 2.33 -0.95
N VAL A 297 10.71 3.12 0.02
CA VAL A 297 11.57 3.99 0.85
C VAL A 297 12.57 3.16 1.65
N GLN A 298 12.15 2.08 2.26
CA GLN A 298 13.03 1.15 3.00
C GLN A 298 14.09 0.52 2.11
N GLN A 299 13.72 0.11 0.88
CA GLN A 299 14.69 -0.42 -0.09
C GLN A 299 15.71 0.64 -0.52
N GLN A 300 15.28 1.89 -0.73
CA GLN A 300 16.20 2.98 -1.06
C GLN A 300 17.12 3.30 0.13
N LEU A 301 16.60 3.37 1.34
CA LEU A 301 17.38 3.59 2.56
C LEU A 301 18.48 2.53 2.71
N GLN A 302 18.10 1.24 2.62
CA GLN A 302 19.07 0.14 2.70
C GLN A 302 20.12 0.19 1.58
N LYS A 303 19.71 0.58 0.36
CA LYS A 303 20.65 0.76 -0.77
C LYS A 303 21.66 1.86 -0.50
N GLN A 304 21.24 3.00 0.08
CA GLN A 304 22.15 4.10 0.42
C GLN A 304 23.09 3.73 1.58
N GLN A 305 22.61 3.02 2.60
CA GLN A 305 23.44 2.52 3.70
C GLN A 305 24.52 1.56 3.20
N ASN A 306 24.16 0.61 2.34
CA ASN A 306 25.13 -0.31 1.73
C ASN A 306 26.14 0.41 0.84
N LYS A 307 25.70 1.48 0.12
CA LYS A 307 26.59 2.33 -0.67
C LYS A 307 27.56 3.06 0.24
N LEU A 308 27.09 3.63 1.36
CA LEU A 308 27.93 4.35 2.32
C LEU A 308 29.03 3.46 2.88
N SER A 309 28.70 2.23 3.29
CA SER A 309 29.69 1.27 3.80
C SER A 309 30.81 1.04 2.78
N LYS A 310 30.45 0.75 1.52
CA LYS A 310 31.45 0.56 0.45
C LYS A 310 32.32 1.77 0.19
N LEU A 311 31.71 2.97 0.21
CA LEU A 311 32.47 4.22 0.01
C LEU A 311 33.46 4.48 1.16
N ILE A 312 33.09 4.14 2.41
CA ILE A 312 33.98 4.24 3.56
C ILE A 312 35.17 3.27 3.43
N ASP A 313 34.90 2.00 3.05
CA ASP A 313 35.95 1.01 2.83
C ASP A 313 36.92 1.45 1.72
N GLU A 314 36.39 2.03 0.62
CA GLU A 314 37.23 2.59 -0.45
C GLU A 314 38.00 3.83 0.00
N TYR A 315 37.40 4.68 0.86
CA TYR A 315 38.05 5.86 1.40
C TYR A 315 39.24 5.49 2.32
N GLU A 316 39.06 4.50 3.19
CA GLU A 316 40.13 3.96 4.03
C GLU A 316 41.29 3.40 3.19
N SER A 317 40.97 2.71 2.10
CA SER A 317 41.98 2.19 1.16
C SER A 317 42.73 3.31 0.41
N ALA A 318 42.09 4.47 0.22
CA ALA A 318 42.74 5.62 -0.44
C ALA A 318 43.72 6.38 0.48
N LYS A 319 43.68 6.16 1.79
CA LYS A 319 44.64 6.77 2.76
C LYS A 319 46.09 6.32 2.55
N ASP A 320 46.33 5.23 1.78
CA ASP A 320 47.69 4.77 1.46
C ASP A 320 48.47 5.73 0.52
N LYS A 321 47.88 6.87 0.17
CA LYS A 321 48.55 7.90 -0.68
C LYS A 321 49.88 8.40 -0.09
N GLU A 322 49.97 8.52 1.24
CA GLU A 322 51.15 9.02 1.92
C GLU A 322 52.34 8.09 1.75
N THR A 323 52.10 6.78 1.75
CA THR A 323 53.10 5.76 1.43
C THR A 323 53.61 5.92 0.00
N GLN A 324 52.71 6.19 -0.96
CA GLN A 324 53.11 6.40 -2.36
C GLN A 324 53.94 7.68 -2.54
N GLN A 325 53.58 8.75 -1.82
CA GLN A 325 54.35 9.99 -1.80
C GLN A 325 55.75 9.74 -1.24
N LEU A 326 55.84 9.10 -0.07
CA LEU A 326 57.11 8.76 0.59
C LEU A 326 58.01 7.93 -0.32
N TYR A 327 57.47 6.93 -1.00
CA TYR A 327 58.21 6.09 -1.94
C TYR A 327 58.80 6.93 -3.10
N GLY A 328 57.99 7.84 -3.66
CA GLY A 328 58.45 8.78 -4.70
C GLY A 328 59.59 9.69 -4.22
N GLU A 329 59.44 10.23 -3.00
CA GLU A 329 60.46 11.10 -2.38
C GLU A 329 61.77 10.33 -2.09
N LEU A 330 61.68 9.13 -1.50
CA LEU A 330 62.86 8.34 -1.16
C LEU A 330 63.59 7.83 -2.40
N ILE A 331 62.89 7.44 -3.47
CA ILE A 331 63.50 7.08 -4.75
C ILE A 331 64.22 8.31 -5.34
N THR A 332 63.59 9.48 -5.31
CA THR A 332 64.18 10.73 -5.84
C THR A 332 65.42 11.11 -5.07
N ALA A 333 65.39 11.06 -3.73
CA ALA A 333 66.54 11.39 -2.87
C ALA A 333 67.73 10.41 -3.05
N ASN A 334 67.45 9.15 -3.40
CA ASN A 334 68.45 8.10 -3.55
C ASN A 334 68.72 7.73 -5.03
N ILE A 335 68.30 8.54 -5.99
CA ILE A 335 68.32 8.23 -7.42
C ILE A 335 69.71 7.87 -7.94
N TYR A 336 70.76 8.48 -7.32
CA TYR A 336 72.21 8.26 -7.66
C TYR A 336 72.70 6.84 -7.28
N ARG A 337 71.96 6.13 -6.39
CA ARG A 337 72.31 4.80 -5.90
C ARG A 337 71.55 3.70 -6.67
N ILE A 338 70.48 4.04 -7.38
CA ILE A 338 69.57 3.09 -8.06
C ILE A 338 69.99 2.98 -9.51
N LYS A 339 70.09 1.72 -10.00
CA LYS A 339 70.37 1.41 -11.42
C LYS A 339 69.13 0.81 -12.09
N GLN A 340 69.05 1.00 -13.39
CA GLN A 340 68.06 0.30 -14.17
C GLN A 340 68.37 -1.21 -14.10
N GLY A 341 67.37 -2.04 -13.77
CA GLY A 341 67.51 -3.47 -13.48
C GLY A 341 67.32 -3.82 -12.01
N ASP A 342 67.38 -2.84 -11.09
CA ASP A 342 67.11 -3.11 -9.69
C ASP A 342 65.63 -3.37 -9.46
N GLU A 343 65.29 -4.40 -8.66
CA GLU A 343 63.93 -4.78 -8.32
C GLU A 343 63.40 -4.06 -7.07
N SER A 344 64.27 -3.53 -6.25
CA SER A 344 63.94 -2.77 -5.05
C SER A 344 65.07 -1.84 -4.63
N VAL A 345 64.77 -0.83 -3.77
CA VAL A 345 65.73 -0.01 -3.07
C VAL A 345 65.35 0.08 -1.59
N THR A 346 66.36 -0.08 -0.72
CA THR A 346 66.21 0.19 0.72
C THR A 346 66.78 1.57 1.02
N ALA A 347 65.93 2.43 1.58
CA ALA A 347 66.28 3.82 1.90
C ALA A 347 65.79 4.17 3.33
N LEU A 348 66.56 5.03 4.00
CA LEU A 348 66.18 5.54 5.32
C LEU A 348 64.99 6.51 5.19
N ASN A 349 63.90 6.20 5.84
CA ASN A 349 62.81 7.15 6.02
C ASN A 349 63.24 8.25 7.00
N TYR A 350 63.52 9.40 6.51
CA TYR A 350 64.01 10.51 7.35
C TYR A 350 62.96 11.14 8.25
N TYR A 351 61.67 10.75 8.12
CA TYR A 351 60.59 11.15 9.04
C TYR A 351 60.51 10.25 10.27
N THR A 352 60.76 8.94 10.13
CA THR A 352 60.66 7.96 11.23
C THR A 352 61.98 7.41 11.71
N GLY A 353 63.06 7.56 10.93
CA GLY A 353 64.35 6.95 11.21
C GLY A 353 64.46 5.47 10.89
N GLU A 354 63.45 4.85 10.28
CA GLU A 354 63.42 3.43 9.92
C GLU A 354 63.83 3.20 8.46
N GLU A 355 64.37 2.02 8.17
CA GLU A 355 64.63 1.61 6.79
C GLU A 355 63.34 1.09 6.11
N VAL A 356 63.11 1.60 4.89
CA VAL A 356 61.95 1.21 4.08
C VAL A 356 62.45 0.60 2.77
N THR A 357 61.97 -0.59 2.42
CA THR A 357 62.28 -1.23 1.14
C THR A 357 61.16 -0.91 0.14
N ILE A 358 61.52 -0.26 -0.95
CA ILE A 358 60.60 0.22 -1.98
C ILE A 358 60.71 -0.67 -3.22
N PRO A 359 59.62 -1.29 -3.69
CA PRO A 359 59.63 -2.05 -4.95
C PRO A 359 59.90 -1.15 -6.16
N LEU A 360 60.70 -1.64 -7.09
CA LEU A 360 61.02 -0.94 -8.34
C LEU A 360 60.63 -1.83 -9.55
N ASN A 361 60.25 -1.21 -10.64
CA ASN A 361 60.11 -1.88 -11.90
C ASN A 361 61.47 -1.92 -12.61
N PRO A 362 62.15 -3.10 -12.75
CA PRO A 362 63.50 -3.18 -13.29
C PRO A 362 63.59 -2.80 -14.78
N THR A 363 62.47 -2.81 -15.52
CA THR A 363 62.44 -2.39 -16.93
C THR A 363 62.45 -0.85 -17.09
N LYS A 364 62.28 -0.11 -16.01
CA LYS A 364 62.12 1.36 -16.00
C LYS A 364 63.37 2.01 -15.38
N SER A 365 63.67 3.24 -15.81
CA SER A 365 64.70 4.03 -15.17
C SER A 365 64.28 4.46 -13.74
N PRO A 366 65.23 4.76 -12.85
CA PRO A 366 64.94 5.25 -11.51
C PRO A 366 64.00 6.46 -11.48
N SER A 367 64.17 7.42 -12.38
CA SER A 367 63.28 8.57 -12.52
C SER A 367 61.86 8.20 -12.90
N VAL A 368 61.69 7.21 -13.79
CA VAL A 368 60.34 6.72 -14.19
C VAL A 368 59.68 5.97 -13.06
N ASN A 369 60.42 5.25 -12.21
CA ASN A 369 59.90 4.62 -11.01
C ASN A 369 59.42 5.66 -9.99
N ALA A 370 60.17 6.72 -9.75
CA ALA A 370 59.74 7.82 -8.89
C ALA A 370 58.46 8.50 -9.41
N GLN A 371 58.43 8.79 -10.73
CA GLN A 371 57.22 9.36 -11.36
C GLN A 371 56.00 8.44 -11.26
N TYR A 372 56.18 7.12 -11.30
CA TYR A 372 55.11 6.18 -11.09
C TYR A 372 54.45 6.34 -9.71
N TYR A 373 55.27 6.42 -8.64
CA TYR A 373 54.78 6.60 -7.28
C TYR A 373 54.10 7.97 -7.06
N TYR A 374 54.65 9.05 -7.60
CA TYR A 374 53.97 10.36 -7.59
C TYR A 374 52.67 10.36 -8.38
N LYS A 375 52.59 9.62 -9.48
CA LYS A 375 51.34 9.45 -10.24
C LYS A 375 50.30 8.69 -9.43
N GLN A 376 50.67 7.62 -8.70
CA GLN A 376 49.79 6.92 -7.79
C GLN A 376 49.31 7.82 -6.65
N TYR A 377 50.19 8.59 -6.02
CA TYR A 377 49.84 9.59 -5.01
C TYR A 377 48.78 10.58 -5.51
N ASN A 378 48.98 11.19 -6.66
CA ASN A 378 48.02 12.14 -7.22
C ASN A 378 46.68 11.49 -7.56
N ARG A 379 46.70 10.26 -8.06
CA ARG A 379 45.50 9.48 -8.33
C ARG A 379 44.71 9.19 -7.05
N LEU A 380 45.36 8.75 -6.00
CA LEU A 380 44.74 8.47 -4.70
C LEU A 380 44.22 9.76 -4.04
N LYS A 381 44.94 10.85 -4.11
CA LYS A 381 44.51 12.17 -3.62
C LYS A 381 43.23 12.68 -4.31
N THR A 382 43.16 12.54 -5.64
CA THR A 382 41.95 12.92 -6.38
C THR A 382 40.77 11.97 -6.02
N ARG A 383 41.03 10.65 -5.87
CA ARG A 383 40.04 9.69 -5.48
C ARG A 383 39.49 9.93 -4.07
N GLU A 384 40.36 10.24 -3.11
CA GLU A 384 39.96 10.58 -1.74
C GLU A 384 39.00 11.78 -1.70
N HIS A 385 39.31 12.85 -2.43
CA HIS A 385 38.44 14.02 -2.53
C HIS A 385 37.05 13.69 -3.15
N GLU A 386 37.08 12.89 -4.22
CA GLU A 386 35.82 12.44 -4.85
C GLU A 386 34.99 11.51 -3.93
N LEU A 387 35.66 10.61 -3.21
CA LEU A 387 35.02 9.73 -2.24
C LEU A 387 34.41 10.52 -1.07
N ASP A 388 35.10 11.52 -0.55
CA ASP A 388 34.58 12.39 0.51
C ASP A 388 33.29 13.08 0.05
N HIS A 389 33.26 13.64 -1.14
CA HIS A 389 32.07 14.24 -1.73
C HIS A 389 30.93 13.23 -1.89
N GLN A 390 31.22 12.02 -2.40
CA GLN A 390 30.21 10.95 -2.55
C GLN A 390 29.68 10.45 -1.20
N ILE A 391 30.51 10.40 -0.17
CA ILE A 391 30.12 10.04 1.20
C ILE A 391 29.13 11.08 1.74
N GLN A 392 29.40 12.37 1.59
CA GLN A 392 28.50 13.44 2.05
C GLN A 392 27.13 13.37 1.34
N LEU A 393 27.14 13.28 0.00
CA LEU A 393 25.90 13.11 -0.77
C LEU A 393 25.10 11.86 -0.36
N THR A 394 25.81 10.78 -0.03
CA THR A 394 25.13 9.51 0.38
C THR A 394 24.55 9.65 1.78
N LYS A 395 25.21 10.32 2.71
CA LYS A 395 24.69 10.66 4.03
C LYS A 395 23.42 11.52 3.93
N GLU A 396 23.45 12.58 3.11
CA GLU A 396 22.26 13.41 2.86
C GLU A 396 21.08 12.61 2.27
N ASN A 397 21.36 11.62 1.43
CA ASN A 397 20.32 10.72 0.92
C ASN A 397 19.75 9.82 2.01
N ILE A 398 20.60 9.30 2.92
CA ILE A 398 20.17 8.49 4.06
C ILE A 398 19.25 9.31 4.97
N ASP A 399 19.65 10.53 5.32
CA ASP A 399 18.85 11.43 6.15
C ASP A 399 17.51 11.76 5.49
N TYR A 400 17.51 12.04 4.19
CA TYR A 400 16.31 12.29 3.41
C TYR A 400 15.34 11.12 3.43
N PHE A 401 15.82 9.89 3.14
CA PHE A 401 14.95 8.71 3.18
C PHE A 401 14.51 8.32 4.59
N SER A 402 15.33 8.56 5.62
CA SER A 402 14.96 8.37 7.02
C SER A 402 13.86 9.33 7.46
N ASN A 403 13.89 10.59 6.99
CA ASN A 403 12.82 11.55 7.22
C ASN A 403 11.51 11.13 6.54
N ILE A 404 11.57 10.66 5.29
CA ILE A 404 10.36 10.15 4.59
C ILE A 404 9.81 8.89 5.28
N GLU A 405 10.68 7.96 5.72
CA GLU A 405 10.24 6.76 6.45
C GLU A 405 9.45 7.14 7.71
N GLN A 406 9.94 8.08 8.49
CA GLN A 406 9.25 8.59 9.67
C GLN A 406 7.91 9.26 9.33
N GLN A 407 7.87 10.08 8.27
CA GLN A 407 6.63 10.73 7.83
C GLN A 407 5.55 9.71 7.42
N LEU A 408 5.95 8.57 6.85
CA LEU A 408 5.05 7.49 6.44
C LEU A 408 4.36 6.77 7.62
N GLU A 409 4.84 6.93 8.85
CA GLU A 409 4.18 6.37 10.06
C GLU A 409 2.88 7.09 10.41
N HIS A 410 2.76 8.38 10.09
CA HIS A 410 1.63 9.26 10.44
C HIS A 410 0.83 9.77 9.23
N ILE A 411 0.89 9.05 8.11
CA ILE A 411 0.42 9.51 6.80
C ILE A 411 -1.10 9.43 6.62
N THR A 412 -1.65 10.40 5.89
CA THR A 412 -3.01 10.37 5.32
C THR A 412 -2.97 10.07 3.82
N VAL A 413 -4.16 9.88 3.21
CA VAL A 413 -4.30 9.58 1.76
C VAL A 413 -3.66 10.63 0.88
N ASP A 414 -3.93 11.89 1.18
CA ASP A 414 -3.46 13.04 0.38
C ASP A 414 -1.93 13.20 0.48
N ASP A 415 -1.36 12.88 1.64
CA ASP A 415 0.09 12.94 1.88
C ASP A 415 0.87 11.90 1.04
N ILE A 416 0.27 10.74 0.72
CA ILE A 416 0.92 9.68 -0.10
C ILE A 416 1.26 10.20 -1.50
N ASP A 417 0.31 10.89 -2.12
CA ASP A 417 0.51 11.44 -3.47
C ASP A 417 1.55 12.58 -3.45
N ASP A 418 1.54 13.44 -2.42
CA ASP A 418 2.54 14.50 -2.24
C ASP A 418 3.96 13.93 -2.09
N ILE A 419 4.16 12.89 -1.27
CA ILE A 419 5.47 12.23 -1.11
C ILE A 419 5.92 11.52 -2.40
N ARG A 420 5.01 10.89 -3.13
CA ARG A 420 5.35 10.27 -4.43
C ARG A 420 5.79 11.29 -5.47
N ASP A 421 5.09 12.42 -5.55
CA ASP A 421 5.44 13.50 -6.46
C ASP A 421 6.80 14.11 -6.08
N GLU A 422 7.08 14.29 -4.79
CA GLU A 422 8.39 14.74 -4.29
C GLU A 422 9.51 13.76 -4.69
N LEU A 423 9.32 12.46 -4.46
CA LEU A 423 10.29 11.42 -4.85
C LEU A 423 10.52 11.38 -6.37
N ALA A 424 9.48 11.66 -7.16
CA ALA A 424 9.60 11.75 -8.61
C ALA A 424 10.34 13.02 -9.04
N ASP A 425 10.08 14.17 -8.42
CA ASP A 425 10.78 15.45 -8.67
C ASP A 425 12.27 15.36 -8.26
N GLN A 426 12.58 14.58 -7.22
CA GLN A 426 13.98 14.29 -6.80
C GLN A 426 14.65 13.21 -7.67
N GLY A 427 13.96 12.65 -8.67
CA GLY A 427 14.51 11.66 -9.60
C GLY A 427 14.58 10.22 -9.08
N PHE A 428 14.04 9.92 -7.90
CA PHE A 428 14.04 8.58 -7.34
C PHE A 428 12.93 7.68 -7.88
N MET A 429 11.87 8.29 -8.44
CA MET A 429 10.74 7.60 -9.08
C MET A 429 10.43 8.17 -10.45
N LYS A 430 9.74 7.40 -11.31
CA LYS A 430 9.24 7.91 -12.59
C LYS A 430 8.04 8.84 -12.35
N GLN A 431 8.04 10.00 -13.00
CA GLN A 431 6.88 10.89 -13.00
C GLN A 431 5.67 10.20 -13.63
N ARG A 432 4.48 10.37 -13.02
CA ARG A 432 3.22 9.91 -13.63
C ARG A 432 2.95 10.71 -14.91
N LYS A 433 2.83 10.03 -16.05
CA LYS A 433 2.31 10.65 -17.28
C LYS A 433 0.84 11.01 -17.01
N ASN A 434 0.50 12.31 -17.05
CA ASN A 434 -0.87 12.85 -16.94
C ASN A 434 -1.56 12.84 -15.55
N THR A 435 -0.92 13.34 -14.53
CA THR A 435 -1.72 14.07 -13.54
C THR A 435 -1.78 15.53 -13.97
N LYS A 436 -2.97 16.02 -14.38
CA LYS A 436 -3.22 17.47 -14.34
C LYS A 436 -2.82 17.88 -12.94
N LYS A 437 -1.68 18.59 -12.78
CA LYS A 437 -1.32 19.18 -11.48
C LYS A 437 -2.60 19.84 -10.99
N LYS A 438 -3.12 19.40 -9.84
CA LYS A 438 -4.22 20.10 -9.19
C LYS A 438 -3.68 21.51 -8.95
N LYS A 439 -3.99 22.44 -9.87
CA LYS A 439 -3.68 23.84 -9.72
C LYS A 439 -4.43 24.25 -8.44
N ASN A 440 -3.68 24.64 -7.40
CA ASN A 440 -4.17 25.20 -6.16
C ASN A 440 -4.91 24.26 -5.17
N ALA A 441 -4.41 23.05 -4.90
CA ALA A 441 -4.72 22.45 -3.60
C ALA A 441 -3.97 23.27 -2.52
N GLN A 442 -4.70 23.99 -1.68
CA GLN A 442 -4.12 24.65 -0.51
C GLN A 442 -3.43 23.58 0.35
N ILE A 443 -2.14 23.79 0.65
CA ILE A 443 -1.39 22.90 1.54
C ILE A 443 -2.07 22.94 2.91
N GLN A 444 -2.64 21.82 3.34
CA GLN A 444 -3.28 21.69 4.63
C GLN A 444 -2.25 21.28 5.68
N LEU A 445 -2.02 22.13 6.67
CA LEU A 445 -1.20 21.85 7.83
C LEU A 445 -2.06 21.26 8.94
N GLN A 446 -1.50 20.42 9.78
CA GLN A 446 -2.21 19.94 10.96
C GLN A 446 -2.18 21.01 12.04
N THR A 447 -3.36 21.34 12.58
CA THR A 447 -3.53 22.41 13.56
C THR A 447 -3.80 21.82 14.94
N TYR A 448 -3.14 22.37 15.92
CA TYR A 448 -3.33 22.09 17.35
C TYR A 448 -3.55 23.40 18.10
N ARG A 449 -4.23 23.28 19.23
CA ARG A 449 -4.43 24.42 20.14
C ARG A 449 -3.80 24.11 21.48
N SER A 450 -2.94 25.01 21.95
CA SER A 450 -2.31 24.89 23.27
C SER A 450 -3.33 25.09 24.39
N SER A 451 -2.98 24.71 25.60
CA SER A 451 -3.77 24.94 26.81
C SER A 451 -4.06 26.44 27.04
N ASP A 452 -3.18 27.32 26.59
CA ASP A 452 -3.32 28.77 26.69
C ASP A 452 -4.01 29.39 25.46
N GLY A 453 -4.46 28.58 24.51
CA GLY A 453 -5.23 29.02 23.34
C GLY A 453 -4.37 29.43 22.13
N ASP A 454 -3.04 29.21 22.14
CA ASP A 454 -2.18 29.50 21.00
C ASP A 454 -2.36 28.44 19.90
N THR A 455 -2.25 28.87 18.64
CA THR A 455 -2.28 27.98 17.49
C THR A 455 -0.90 27.41 17.23
N ILE A 456 -0.80 26.08 17.19
CA ILE A 456 0.41 25.32 16.85
C ILE A 456 0.16 24.58 15.54
N LEU A 457 1.07 24.75 14.57
CA LEU A 457 1.01 24.08 13.26
C LEU A 457 2.10 23.02 13.15
N VAL A 458 1.73 21.88 12.55
CA VAL A 458 2.63 20.75 12.31
C VAL A 458 2.64 20.41 10.82
N GLY A 459 3.84 20.31 10.23
CA GLY A 459 4.04 19.80 8.89
C GLY A 459 4.31 18.28 8.93
N LYS A 460 3.52 17.48 8.19
CA LYS A 460 3.61 16.02 8.18
C LYS A 460 4.51 15.45 7.09
N ASN A 461 4.87 16.25 6.11
CA ASN A 461 5.77 15.87 5.02
C ASN A 461 6.69 17.04 4.66
N ASN A 462 7.73 16.76 3.88
CA ASN A 462 8.74 17.76 3.53
C ASN A 462 8.16 19.00 2.84
N LYS A 463 7.15 18.83 1.99
CA LYS A 463 6.46 19.92 1.30
C LYS A 463 5.69 20.82 2.28
N GLN A 464 5.02 20.20 3.26
CA GLN A 464 4.33 20.91 4.33
C GLN A 464 5.33 21.60 5.28
N ASN A 465 6.45 20.94 5.63
CA ASN A 465 7.52 21.50 6.42
C ASN A 465 8.13 22.75 5.74
N ASP A 466 8.44 22.65 4.45
CA ASP A 466 8.92 23.78 3.66
C ASP A 466 7.92 24.94 3.59
N TYR A 467 6.64 24.63 3.38
CA TYR A 467 5.59 25.63 3.33
C TYR A 467 5.40 26.31 4.69
N LEU A 468 5.35 25.53 5.77
CA LEU A 468 5.17 26.02 7.14
C LEU A 468 6.32 26.98 7.51
N THR A 469 7.55 26.55 7.33
CA THR A 469 8.74 27.30 7.76
C THR A 469 9.05 28.53 6.88
N ASN A 470 8.92 28.38 5.54
CA ASN A 470 9.41 29.41 4.62
C ASN A 470 8.31 30.35 4.10
N LYS A 471 7.01 29.99 4.23
CA LYS A 471 5.90 30.78 3.66
C LYS A 471 4.80 31.13 4.64
N LYS A 472 4.44 30.25 5.57
CA LYS A 472 3.31 30.43 6.49
C LYS A 472 3.70 31.17 7.76
N ALA A 473 4.83 30.78 8.36
CA ALA A 473 5.31 31.35 9.62
C ALA A 473 5.89 32.74 9.43
N GLN A 474 5.71 33.61 10.42
CA GLN A 474 6.36 34.92 10.50
C GLN A 474 7.73 34.80 11.16
N LYS A 475 8.63 35.78 10.97
CA LYS A 475 10.01 35.74 11.45
C LYS A 475 10.15 35.68 12.98
N SER A 476 9.16 36.14 13.71
CA SER A 476 9.09 36.14 15.19
C SER A 476 8.47 34.88 15.78
N HIS A 477 7.78 34.06 14.98
CA HIS A 477 7.18 32.81 15.44
C HIS A 477 8.25 31.81 15.89
N ILE A 478 7.89 30.89 16.79
CA ILE A 478 8.81 29.92 17.37
C ILE A 478 8.71 28.58 16.63
N TRP A 479 9.83 28.13 16.11
CA TRP A 479 10.00 26.86 15.40
C TRP A 479 10.62 25.81 16.31
N PHE A 480 10.20 24.54 16.14
CA PHE A 480 10.67 23.37 16.89
C PHE A 480 11.01 22.22 15.96
N HIS A 481 12.07 21.49 16.33
CA HIS A 481 12.44 20.22 15.69
C HIS A 481 13.22 19.35 16.67
N THR A 482 13.12 18.03 16.55
CA THR A 482 13.94 17.09 17.34
C THR A 482 15.41 17.19 16.96
N LYS A 483 16.28 17.28 17.96
CA LYS A 483 17.72 17.43 17.76
C LYS A 483 18.32 16.14 17.21
N ASP A 484 19.00 16.21 16.06
CA ASP A 484 19.69 15.10 15.40
C ASP A 484 18.82 13.85 15.14
N ILE A 485 17.49 14.00 15.17
CA ILE A 485 16.51 12.93 14.95
C ILE A 485 15.53 13.36 13.85
N PRO A 486 15.24 12.50 12.85
CA PRO A 486 14.22 12.79 11.85
C PRO A 486 12.86 13.09 12.47
N GLY A 487 12.21 14.17 12.02
CA GLY A 487 10.93 14.62 12.58
C GLY A 487 10.25 15.70 11.75
N SER A 488 9.10 16.15 12.24
CA SER A 488 8.27 17.20 11.66
C SER A 488 8.69 18.58 12.16
N HIS A 489 8.49 19.60 11.31
CA HIS A 489 8.55 20.98 11.76
C HIS A 489 7.28 21.34 12.51
N VAL A 490 7.41 21.94 13.68
CA VAL A 490 6.33 22.45 14.49
C VAL A 490 6.54 23.94 14.71
N VAL A 491 5.47 24.73 14.58
CA VAL A 491 5.56 26.21 14.74
C VAL A 491 4.40 26.72 15.59
N ILE A 492 4.72 27.50 16.62
CA ILE A 492 3.74 28.28 17.37
C ILE A 492 3.53 29.60 16.63
N LEU A 493 2.26 29.93 16.31
CA LEU A 493 1.90 31.20 15.67
C LEU A 493 1.74 32.32 16.70
N ASN A 494 2.72 32.48 17.58
CA ASN A 494 2.78 33.52 18.59
C ASN A 494 4.22 33.97 18.78
N ASP A 495 4.45 35.26 18.98
CA ASP A 495 5.77 35.87 19.15
C ASP A 495 6.30 35.72 20.59
N SER A 496 5.43 35.54 21.57
CA SER A 496 5.74 35.45 22.99
C SER A 496 4.86 34.37 23.66
N PRO A 497 4.99 33.07 23.26
CA PRO A 497 4.19 32.02 23.87
C PRO A 497 4.61 31.76 25.31
N SER A 498 3.70 31.25 26.12
CA SER A 498 3.98 30.80 27.48
C SER A 498 4.93 29.62 27.53
N ASP A 499 5.55 29.39 28.68
CA ASP A 499 6.42 28.22 28.91
C ASP A 499 5.62 26.90 28.73
N GLU A 500 4.33 26.88 29.04
CA GLU A 500 3.47 25.69 28.86
C GLU A 500 3.22 25.43 27.37
N THR A 501 2.89 26.46 26.57
CA THR A 501 2.77 26.33 25.11
C THR A 501 4.07 25.85 24.46
N ILE A 502 5.23 26.31 24.93
CA ILE A 502 6.54 25.87 24.46
C ILE A 502 6.75 24.36 24.74
N LYS A 503 6.39 23.89 25.94
CA LYS A 503 6.47 22.46 26.29
C LYS A 503 5.51 21.62 25.44
N GLU A 504 4.29 22.09 25.20
CA GLU A 504 3.30 21.43 24.37
C GLU A 504 3.74 21.34 22.90
N ALA A 505 4.32 22.39 22.34
CA ALA A 505 4.88 22.37 20.98
C ALA A 505 6.08 21.44 20.88
N ALA A 506 6.93 21.40 21.88
CA ALA A 506 8.04 20.45 21.95
C ALA A 506 7.57 18.99 22.08
N MET A 507 6.51 18.76 22.85
CA MET A 507 5.87 17.44 22.96
C MET A 507 5.33 16.98 21.59
N LEU A 508 4.70 17.88 20.81
CA LEU A 508 4.27 17.61 19.45
C LEU A 508 5.47 17.30 18.52
N ALA A 509 6.55 18.08 18.60
CA ALA A 509 7.77 17.81 17.81
C ALA A 509 8.37 16.44 18.17
N GLY A 510 8.41 16.07 19.43
CA GLY A 510 8.83 14.76 19.89
C GLY A 510 7.94 13.64 19.37
N TYR A 511 6.63 13.79 19.46
CA TYR A 511 5.64 12.81 18.97
C TYR A 511 5.75 12.56 17.46
N PHE A 512 5.91 13.60 16.66
CA PHE A 512 6.07 13.52 15.21
C PHE A 512 7.53 13.31 14.77
N SER A 513 8.30 12.58 15.55
CA SER A 513 9.68 12.21 15.25
C SER A 513 9.90 10.70 15.29
N LYS A 514 11.04 10.24 14.78
CA LYS A 514 11.45 8.83 14.84
C LYS A 514 11.58 8.30 16.30
N ALA A 515 11.71 9.19 17.27
CA ALA A 515 11.77 8.87 18.69
C ALA A 515 10.41 8.98 19.41
N GLY A 516 9.29 9.14 18.70
CA GLY A 516 7.97 9.46 19.24
C GLY A 516 7.44 8.54 20.35
N ASN A 517 7.97 7.32 20.46
CA ASN A 517 7.65 6.36 21.51
C ASN A 517 8.66 6.36 22.68
N SER A 518 9.65 7.27 22.66
CA SER A 518 10.69 7.38 23.69
C SER A 518 10.36 8.51 24.67
N GLY A 519 10.88 8.41 25.90
CA GLY A 519 10.86 9.52 26.83
C GLY A 519 12.10 10.41 26.70
N GLN A 520 12.03 11.65 27.22
CA GLN A 520 13.18 12.58 27.27
C GLN A 520 13.80 12.88 25.89
N ILE A 521 12.98 13.15 24.89
CA ILE A 521 13.41 13.45 23.52
C ILE A 521 14.00 14.87 23.47
N PRO A 522 15.25 15.07 23.02
CA PRO A 522 15.80 16.42 22.87
C PRO A 522 15.11 17.13 21.69
N VAL A 523 14.55 18.31 21.96
CA VAL A 523 13.87 19.17 20.99
C VAL A 523 14.54 20.53 21.01
N ASP A 524 15.06 20.95 19.85
CA ASP A 524 15.58 22.27 19.64
C ASP A 524 14.44 23.21 19.22
N TYR A 525 14.49 24.46 19.72
CA TYR A 525 13.56 25.51 19.30
C TYR A 525 14.27 26.85 19.18
N THR A 526 13.83 27.64 18.21
CA THR A 526 14.37 28.96 17.92
C THR A 526 13.31 29.79 17.17
N GLU A 527 13.55 31.10 17.02
CA GLU A 527 12.71 31.91 16.17
C GLU A 527 12.89 31.57 14.68
N ILE A 528 11.84 31.66 13.86
CA ILE A 528 11.87 31.40 12.42
C ILE A 528 12.97 32.22 11.70
N ARG A 529 13.32 33.42 12.19
CA ARG A 529 14.39 34.23 11.58
C ARG A 529 15.76 33.56 11.59
N ASN A 530 15.97 32.60 12.48
CA ASN A 530 17.21 31.85 12.64
C ASN A 530 17.18 30.50 11.89
N VAL A 531 16.11 30.21 11.15
CA VAL A 531 15.96 28.97 10.38
C VAL A 531 16.16 29.27 8.91
N HIS A 532 17.13 28.62 8.29
CA HIS A 532 17.57 28.89 6.91
C HIS A 532 17.53 27.64 6.04
N LYS A 533 17.05 27.79 4.81
CA LYS A 533 17.15 26.72 3.81
C LYS A 533 18.35 26.99 2.90
N PRO A 534 19.41 26.13 2.94
CA PRO A 534 20.54 26.25 2.04
C PRO A 534 20.11 26.13 0.57
N SER A 535 20.82 26.85 -0.33
CA SER A 535 20.55 26.76 -1.76
C SER A 535 20.80 25.33 -2.27
N GLY A 536 19.86 24.76 -3.02
CA GLY A 536 19.96 23.39 -3.52
C GLY A 536 19.64 22.29 -2.50
N ALA A 537 19.30 22.63 -1.25
CA ALA A 537 18.92 21.66 -0.25
C ALA A 537 17.61 20.93 -0.61
N LYS A 538 17.53 19.65 -0.22
CA LYS A 538 16.32 18.83 -0.40
C LYS A 538 15.12 19.43 0.32
N PRO A 539 13.89 19.10 -0.11
CA PRO A 539 12.69 19.51 0.61
C PRO A 539 12.72 19.10 2.08
N GLY A 540 12.26 19.99 2.96
CA GLY A 540 12.25 19.76 4.41
C GLY A 540 13.61 19.97 5.14
N PHE A 541 14.71 20.10 4.42
CA PHE A 541 16.01 20.32 5.03
C PHE A 541 16.23 21.81 5.36
N VAL A 542 16.63 22.10 6.60
CA VAL A 542 16.97 23.45 7.08
C VAL A 542 18.19 23.39 7.99
N THR A 543 18.91 24.49 8.07
CA THR A 543 19.90 24.77 9.11
C THR A 543 19.36 25.85 10.03
N TYR A 544 19.75 25.83 11.29
CA TYR A 544 19.27 26.80 12.26
C TYR A 544 20.37 27.13 13.27
N ASP A 545 20.25 28.30 13.89
CA ASP A 545 21.15 28.79 14.92
C ASP A 545 20.35 29.42 16.09
N ASN A 546 21.09 29.88 17.14
CA ASN A 546 20.53 30.48 18.35
C ASN A 546 19.46 29.62 19.05
N GLN A 547 19.49 28.29 18.86
CA GLN A 547 18.53 27.38 19.43
C GLN A 547 18.72 27.18 20.93
N LYS A 548 17.59 26.90 21.57
CA LYS A 548 17.54 26.32 22.92
C LYS A 548 17.07 24.88 22.80
N THR A 549 17.55 24.01 23.69
CA THR A 549 17.14 22.61 23.73
C THR A 549 16.33 22.36 24.99
N LEU A 550 15.19 21.67 24.86
CA LEU A 550 14.43 21.12 25.99
C LEU A 550 14.14 19.63 25.75
N TYR A 551 13.86 18.92 26.82
CA TYR A 551 13.54 17.48 26.76
C TYR A 551 12.04 17.28 26.89
N ALA A 552 11.42 16.67 25.88
CA ALA A 552 10.00 16.43 25.84
C ALA A 552 9.69 14.92 25.93
N THR A 553 8.60 14.58 26.62
CA THR A 553 8.04 13.23 26.63
C THR A 553 6.64 13.32 26.03
N PRO A 554 6.35 12.66 24.89
CA PRO A 554 5.04 12.67 24.26
C PRO A 554 3.95 12.10 25.17
N ASP A 555 2.84 12.80 25.31
CA ASP A 555 1.60 12.34 25.96
C ASP A 555 0.50 12.27 24.91
N TYR A 556 0.13 11.06 24.53
CA TYR A 556 -0.84 10.80 23.47
C TYR A 556 -2.22 11.40 23.77
N ASP A 557 -2.70 11.27 25.00
CA ASP A 557 -4.04 11.74 25.38
C ASP A 557 -4.10 13.26 25.34
N LYS A 558 -3.06 13.95 25.84
CA LYS A 558 -2.96 15.40 25.76
C LYS A 558 -2.87 15.87 24.30
N ILE A 559 -2.10 15.19 23.46
CA ILE A 559 -1.98 15.49 22.02
C ILE A 559 -3.32 15.38 21.29
N GLN A 560 -4.13 14.35 21.61
CA GLN A 560 -5.46 14.19 21.01
C GLN A 560 -6.43 15.29 21.45
N GLN A 561 -6.35 15.74 22.69
CA GLN A 561 -7.18 16.86 23.21
C GLN A 561 -6.83 18.20 22.54
N MET A 562 -5.55 18.42 22.22
CA MET A 562 -5.07 19.64 21.57
C MET A 562 -5.43 19.71 20.08
N LYS A 563 -5.78 18.61 19.44
CA LYS A 563 -6.00 18.51 17.99
C LYS A 563 -7.28 19.23 17.57
N GLU A 564 -7.15 20.19 16.66
CA GLU A 564 -8.30 20.79 15.99
C GLU A 564 -8.74 19.92 14.79
N SER A 565 -10.10 19.78 14.61
CA SER A 565 -10.72 18.93 13.58
C SER A 565 -10.50 19.48 12.16
#